data_ed38e9027841759b3a343657fb00e8fb
#
_entry.id   ed38e9027841759b3a343657fb00e8fb
#
_cell.length_a   1.000
_cell.length_b   1.000
_cell.length_c   1.000
_cell.angle_alpha   90.00
_cell.angle_beta   90.00
_cell.angle_gamma   90.00
#
_symmetry.space_group_name_H-M   'P 1'
#
loop_
_entity.id
_entity.type
_entity.pdbx_description
1 polymer ?
#
loop_
_entity_poly.entity_id
_entity_poly.type
_entity_poly.pdbx_seq_one_letter_code
_entity_poly.pdbx_strand_id
1 'polypeptide(L)'
;MQKFYRLSVNIVKILTLLLAVFLFIGSFLTTCYAENMETQQVLLRFDNPLWNLLELAGYGLLFACCLSLSGKAGTKFRRGLLVFTLGLILLLGGMLIVFGRTVPAADALSVYNAAAEWILGNKDIIHPTFSYLSYYPQQIGLMAFLELLLRLWNLTGLSAPAWHFVKLVYVCLLCVAVLFQYRSLRYLWPNDWEPVSCCYLILVCCNLPMILYSSFVYGEIPSFAMLSVGLFLLLKLLADCIPAHSVETTSPDDTRVVGTSHALSAVTVFTALGSILFLTLSVMLRKNSLILIIAVLLVLFFEALRPGRSGRARIGLMAMAVCLTITSVGVLPLVQKCYEKKAGNTLSSGVTAMSYFAMGMQESSRGCGWYNGFNIDTYDAAVMNSDAANAISRAAVNERIAYFREHPGYAVNFYLHKHLSQWADGTYASRQATLATYGGRSNFLKEVYEGSLASAYIEWGNAWQNVLYLGMLLFCIATVRKRRPGNGSANAAANDDFRFRNICLYTYTGLIAVLGGFLFHTIWEANSRYIFVYSLLLMPYCAAGIHDGLVRLAAWRSNRTLTRHSNS
;
A
#
# COMPACT_ATOMS: atom_id res chain seq x y z
N MET A 1 10.31 -29.87 5.60
CA MET A 1 9.69 -28.60 6.02
C MET A 1 10.71 -27.48 6.25
N GLN A 2 11.76 -27.67 7.07
CA GLN A 2 12.73 -26.58 7.37
C GLN A 2 13.47 -26.06 6.12
N LYS A 3 13.96 -26.94 5.23
CA LYS A 3 14.60 -26.53 3.97
C LYS A 3 13.65 -25.75 3.07
N PHE A 4 12.39 -26.17 2.98
CA PHE A 4 11.37 -25.53 2.15
C PHE A 4 11.03 -24.12 2.68
N TYR A 5 10.79 -23.96 3.99
CA TYR A 5 10.55 -22.66 4.60
C TYR A 5 11.75 -21.70 4.40
N ARG A 6 12.99 -22.17 4.59
CA ARG A 6 14.19 -21.34 4.33
C ARG A 6 14.32 -20.95 2.87
N LEU A 7 13.99 -21.87 1.96
CA LEU A 7 14.02 -21.60 0.52
C LEU A 7 13.00 -20.50 0.16
N SER A 8 11.75 -20.58 0.66
CA SER A 8 10.72 -19.56 0.39
C SER A 8 11.13 -18.18 0.92
N VAL A 9 11.70 -18.09 2.13
CA VAL A 9 12.24 -16.82 2.66
C VAL A 9 13.34 -16.26 1.77
N ASN A 10 14.27 -17.11 1.30
CA ASN A 10 15.36 -16.65 0.42
C ASN A 10 14.85 -16.19 -0.95
N ILE A 11 13.88 -16.88 -1.53
CA ILE A 11 13.24 -16.46 -2.79
C ILE A 11 12.61 -15.08 -2.61
N VAL A 12 11.83 -14.86 -1.55
CA VAL A 12 11.22 -13.57 -1.26
C VAL A 12 12.28 -12.48 -1.11
N LYS A 13 13.38 -12.73 -0.39
CA LYS A 13 14.50 -11.79 -0.23
C LYS A 13 15.11 -11.38 -1.57
N ILE A 14 15.36 -12.35 -2.44
CA ILE A 14 15.98 -12.08 -3.75
C ILE A 14 15.02 -11.31 -4.64
N LEU A 15 13.77 -11.75 -4.76
CA LEU A 15 12.77 -11.08 -5.61
C LEU A 15 12.48 -9.65 -5.15
N THR A 16 12.36 -9.43 -3.83
CA THR A 16 12.14 -8.09 -3.30
C THR A 16 13.37 -7.19 -3.45
N LEU A 17 14.59 -7.74 -3.38
CA LEU A 17 15.83 -6.99 -3.69
C LEU A 17 15.88 -6.57 -5.16
N LEU A 18 15.59 -7.48 -6.09
CA LEU A 18 15.55 -7.16 -7.53
C LEU A 18 14.50 -6.07 -7.81
N LEU A 19 13.32 -6.19 -7.22
CA LEU A 19 12.28 -5.17 -7.33
C LEU A 19 12.75 -3.82 -6.76
N ALA A 20 13.38 -3.82 -5.57
CA ALA A 20 13.88 -2.60 -4.95
C ALA A 20 14.95 -1.89 -5.79
N VAL A 21 15.84 -2.66 -6.43
CA VAL A 21 16.83 -2.13 -7.38
C VAL A 21 16.15 -1.48 -8.59
N PHE A 22 15.17 -2.18 -9.19
CA PHE A 22 14.42 -1.66 -10.34
C PHE A 22 13.68 -0.36 -9.99
N LEU A 23 12.93 -0.36 -8.88
CA LEU A 23 12.15 0.79 -8.45
C LEU A 23 13.04 1.99 -8.11
N PHE A 24 14.13 1.77 -7.38
CA PHE A 24 15.05 2.84 -7.01
C PHE A 24 15.77 3.43 -8.23
N ILE A 25 16.33 2.60 -9.10
CA ILE A 25 17.02 3.09 -10.31
C ILE A 25 16.02 3.82 -11.21
N GLY A 26 14.81 3.24 -11.40
CA GLY A 26 13.76 3.85 -12.22
C GLY A 26 13.39 5.25 -11.72
N SER A 27 13.01 5.39 -10.45
CA SER A 27 12.60 6.69 -9.88
C SER A 27 13.75 7.68 -9.70
N PHE A 28 14.98 7.19 -9.51
CA PHE A 28 16.17 8.04 -9.36
C PHE A 28 16.64 8.66 -10.68
N LEU A 29 16.41 7.97 -11.80
CA LEU A 29 16.83 8.43 -13.12
C LEU A 29 15.70 9.10 -13.88
N THR A 30 14.44 8.84 -13.52
CA THR A 30 13.28 9.33 -14.27
C THR A 30 12.16 9.74 -13.33
N THR A 31 11.47 10.83 -13.70
CA THR A 31 10.19 11.24 -13.10
C THR A 31 9.08 11.10 -14.16
N CYS A 32 7.99 10.46 -13.77
CA CYS A 32 6.77 10.42 -14.56
C CYS A 32 5.70 11.29 -13.90
N TYR A 33 4.95 12.03 -14.71
CA TYR A 33 3.85 12.88 -14.24
C TYR A 33 2.88 13.18 -15.38
N ALA A 34 1.64 13.51 -15.06
CA ALA A 34 0.73 14.05 -16.06
C ALA A 34 0.95 15.57 -16.17
N GLU A 35 1.23 16.03 -17.38
CA GLU A 35 1.42 17.46 -17.66
C GLU A 35 0.06 18.16 -17.69
N ASN A 36 -0.85 17.63 -18.49
CA ASN A 36 -2.19 18.17 -18.66
C ASN A 36 -3.20 17.29 -17.90
N MET A 37 -4.00 17.93 -17.05
CA MET A 37 -4.99 17.23 -16.23
C MET A 37 -6.19 16.73 -17.03
N GLU A 38 -6.52 17.35 -18.15
CA GLU A 38 -7.64 16.95 -19.02
C GLU A 38 -7.29 15.70 -19.83
N THR A 39 -6.16 15.73 -20.54
CA THR A 39 -5.71 14.60 -21.36
C THR A 39 -5.15 13.46 -20.52
N GLN A 40 -4.62 13.77 -19.34
CA GLN A 40 -3.94 12.84 -18.44
C GLN A 40 -2.76 12.09 -19.11
N GLN A 41 -2.17 12.70 -20.14
CA GLN A 41 -0.99 12.15 -20.80
C GLN A 41 0.18 12.13 -19.82
N VAL A 42 0.78 10.97 -19.65
CA VAL A 42 1.94 10.79 -18.78
C VAL A 42 3.21 11.07 -19.55
N LEU A 43 3.97 12.03 -19.08
CA LEU A 43 5.30 12.34 -19.58
C LEU A 43 6.35 11.63 -18.73
N LEU A 44 7.40 11.15 -19.39
CA LEU A 44 8.60 10.62 -18.76
C LEU A 44 9.73 11.62 -19.00
N ARG A 45 10.31 12.13 -17.91
CA ARG A 45 11.46 13.04 -17.93
C ARG A 45 12.67 12.34 -17.31
N PHE A 46 13.84 12.53 -17.91
CA PHE A 46 15.09 12.15 -17.25
C PHE A 46 15.50 13.21 -16.25
N ASP A 47 15.83 12.77 -15.05
CA ASP A 47 16.20 13.64 -13.95
C ASP A 47 17.70 13.92 -13.93
N ASN A 48 18.08 15.01 -13.24
CA ASN A 48 19.47 15.29 -12.92
C ASN A 48 19.89 14.49 -11.67
N PRO A 49 20.77 13.46 -11.80
CA PRO A 49 21.16 12.62 -10.66
C PRO A 49 21.83 13.40 -9.50
N LEU A 50 22.51 14.53 -9.79
CA LEU A 50 23.12 15.36 -8.75
C LEU A 50 22.06 16.06 -7.90
N TRP A 51 20.95 16.49 -8.52
CA TRP A 51 19.84 17.08 -7.79
C TRP A 51 19.17 16.05 -6.89
N ASN A 52 18.87 14.88 -7.40
CA ASN A 52 18.29 13.78 -6.62
C ASN A 52 19.21 13.34 -5.46
N LEU A 53 20.54 13.37 -5.64
CA LEU A 53 21.50 13.12 -4.55
C LEU A 53 21.43 14.20 -3.46
N LEU A 54 21.27 15.46 -3.82
CA LEU A 54 21.13 16.57 -2.85
C LEU A 54 19.82 16.43 -2.05
N GLU A 55 18.73 16.07 -2.70
CA GLU A 55 17.44 15.81 -2.04
C GLU A 55 17.54 14.63 -1.07
N LEU A 56 18.14 13.52 -1.50
CA LEU A 56 18.39 12.36 -0.64
C LEU A 56 19.30 12.72 0.55
N ALA A 57 20.31 13.56 0.35
CA ALA A 57 21.16 14.05 1.43
C ALA A 57 20.38 14.93 2.42
N GLY A 58 19.49 15.80 1.92
CA GLY A 58 18.59 16.61 2.75
C GLY A 58 17.67 15.75 3.62
N TYR A 59 17.03 14.75 3.05
CA TYR A 59 16.23 13.77 3.81
C TYR A 59 17.11 12.99 4.79
N GLY A 60 18.31 12.58 4.39
CA GLY A 60 19.27 11.89 5.27
C GLY A 60 19.62 12.72 6.51
N LEU A 61 19.85 14.03 6.34
CA LEU A 61 20.06 14.97 7.45
C LEU A 61 18.82 15.09 8.34
N LEU A 62 17.62 15.21 7.74
CA LEU A 62 16.36 15.27 8.48
C LEU A 62 16.18 14.04 9.38
N PHE A 63 16.39 12.84 8.84
CA PHE A 63 16.31 11.60 9.62
C PHE A 63 17.38 11.53 10.70
N ALA A 64 18.62 11.90 10.41
CA ALA A 64 19.72 11.90 11.38
C ALA A 64 19.45 12.88 12.54
N CYS A 65 18.95 14.08 12.26
CA CYS A 65 18.53 15.06 13.28
C CYS A 65 17.40 14.51 14.16
N CYS A 66 16.37 13.92 13.55
CA CYS A 66 15.25 13.34 14.28
C CYS A 66 15.68 12.17 15.19
N LEU A 67 16.54 11.27 14.69
CA LEU A 67 17.07 10.16 15.48
C LEU A 67 17.96 10.67 16.65
N SER A 68 18.76 11.71 16.43
CA SER A 68 19.54 12.36 17.50
C SER A 68 18.65 12.95 18.58
N LEU A 69 17.57 13.63 18.21
CA LEU A 69 16.58 14.19 19.14
C LEU A 69 15.85 13.06 19.89
N SER A 70 15.47 11.99 19.17
CA SER A 70 14.85 10.80 19.78
C SER A 70 15.76 10.13 20.80
N GLY A 71 17.05 10.02 20.52
CA GLY A 71 18.04 9.49 21.47
C GLY A 71 18.17 10.34 22.74
N LYS A 72 18.06 11.68 22.64
CA LYS A 72 18.15 12.59 23.79
C LYS A 72 16.86 12.66 24.60
N ALA A 73 15.71 12.77 23.97
CA ALA A 73 14.42 13.02 24.61
C ALA A 73 13.53 11.74 24.77
N GLY A 74 13.95 10.62 24.21
CA GLY A 74 13.34 9.29 24.40
C GLY A 74 11.86 9.23 24.02
N THR A 75 11.08 8.57 24.89
CA THR A 75 9.65 8.32 24.66
C THR A 75 8.80 9.59 24.55
N LYS A 76 9.20 10.70 25.21
CA LYS A 76 8.47 11.97 25.14
C LYS A 76 8.51 12.54 23.73
N PHE A 77 9.70 12.56 23.11
CA PHE A 77 9.86 13.05 21.72
C PHE A 77 9.02 12.22 20.75
N ARG A 78 9.10 10.89 20.84
CA ARG A 78 8.35 9.99 19.96
C ARG A 78 6.84 10.16 20.08
N ARG A 79 6.30 10.28 21.31
CA ARG A 79 4.88 10.57 21.53
C ARG A 79 4.50 11.94 20.97
N GLY A 80 5.32 12.96 21.21
CA GLY A 80 5.13 14.29 20.63
C GLY A 80 5.11 14.27 19.10
N LEU A 81 6.04 13.54 18.47
CA LEU A 81 6.10 13.39 17.02
C LEU A 81 4.86 12.65 16.46
N LEU A 82 4.36 11.63 17.16
CA LEU A 82 3.10 10.96 16.77
C LEU A 82 1.92 11.92 16.84
N VAL A 83 1.78 12.67 17.94
CA VAL A 83 0.68 13.64 18.11
C VAL A 83 0.79 14.74 17.05
N PHE A 84 2.01 15.25 16.79
CA PHE A 84 2.27 16.21 15.73
C PHE A 84 1.85 15.67 14.35
N THR A 85 2.25 14.45 14.02
CA THR A 85 1.93 13.81 12.73
C THR A 85 0.41 13.67 12.54
N LEU A 86 -0.30 13.16 13.54
CA LEU A 86 -1.76 13.02 13.48
C LEU A 86 -2.45 14.40 13.44
N GLY A 87 -1.95 15.37 14.22
CA GLY A 87 -2.42 16.75 14.20
C GLY A 87 -2.21 17.42 12.84
N LEU A 88 -1.06 17.17 12.19
CA LEU A 88 -0.76 17.67 10.85
C LEU A 88 -1.73 17.09 9.79
N ILE A 89 -2.03 15.79 9.85
CA ILE A 89 -3.02 15.16 8.97
C ILE A 89 -4.40 15.79 9.17
N LEU A 90 -4.83 15.95 10.42
CA LEU A 90 -6.13 16.58 10.73
C LEU A 90 -6.19 18.05 10.28
N LEU A 91 -5.10 18.80 10.50
CA LEU A 91 -5.02 20.20 10.09
C LEU A 91 -5.06 20.35 8.57
N LEU A 92 -4.16 19.69 7.85
CA LEU A 92 -4.06 19.81 6.39
C LEU A 92 -5.29 19.21 5.70
N GLY A 93 -5.78 18.04 6.17
CA GLY A 93 -7.03 17.45 5.69
C GLY A 93 -8.25 18.35 5.95
N GLY A 94 -8.34 18.94 7.14
CA GLY A 94 -9.36 19.93 7.47
C GLY A 94 -9.29 21.18 6.58
N MET A 95 -8.09 21.69 6.33
CA MET A 95 -7.86 22.80 5.38
C MET A 95 -8.32 22.45 3.96
N LEU A 96 -8.04 21.24 3.48
CA LEU A 96 -8.53 20.77 2.18
C LEU A 96 -10.06 20.70 2.11
N ILE A 97 -10.73 20.34 3.21
CA ILE A 97 -12.20 20.29 3.26
C ILE A 97 -12.76 21.72 3.19
N VAL A 98 -12.24 22.63 4.01
CA VAL A 98 -12.79 24.00 4.15
C VAL A 98 -12.41 24.88 2.96
N PHE A 99 -11.14 24.88 2.57
CA PHE A 99 -10.61 25.80 1.57
C PHE A 99 -10.45 25.16 0.19
N GLY A 100 -10.37 23.83 0.09
CA GLY A 100 -10.17 23.14 -1.17
C GLY A 100 -11.36 23.22 -2.13
N ARG A 101 -12.57 23.27 -1.59
CA ARG A 101 -13.84 23.34 -2.33
C ARG A 101 -13.99 22.26 -3.41
N THR A 102 -13.32 21.11 -3.22
CA THR A 102 -13.41 20.00 -4.15
C THR A 102 -14.72 19.23 -3.94
N VAL A 103 -15.35 18.79 -5.04
CA VAL A 103 -16.54 17.92 -5.04
C VAL A 103 -16.20 16.58 -5.69
N PRO A 104 -16.86 15.46 -5.36
CA PRO A 104 -16.65 14.20 -6.07
C PRO A 104 -16.88 14.36 -7.57
N ALA A 105 -16.12 13.65 -8.41
CA ALA A 105 -16.32 13.65 -9.86
C ALA A 105 -15.88 12.32 -10.48
N ALA A 106 -16.17 12.12 -11.76
CA ALA A 106 -15.93 10.86 -12.49
C ALA A 106 -16.44 9.64 -11.70
N ASP A 107 -15.65 8.57 -11.60
CA ASP A 107 -16.03 7.36 -10.86
C ASP A 107 -16.46 7.63 -9.41
N ALA A 108 -15.78 8.55 -8.73
CA ALA A 108 -16.10 8.90 -7.35
C ALA A 108 -17.48 9.54 -7.23
N LEU A 109 -17.85 10.40 -8.18
CA LEU A 109 -19.19 10.99 -8.24
C LEU A 109 -20.25 9.93 -8.57
N SER A 110 -19.96 9.04 -9.51
CA SER A 110 -20.89 7.98 -9.92
C SER A 110 -21.26 7.06 -8.74
N VAL A 111 -20.28 6.63 -7.96
CA VAL A 111 -20.53 5.79 -6.78
C VAL A 111 -21.22 6.60 -5.66
N TYR A 112 -20.82 7.86 -5.46
CA TYR A 112 -21.45 8.74 -4.49
C TYR A 112 -22.93 8.97 -4.82
N ASN A 113 -23.24 9.30 -6.09
CA ASN A 113 -24.61 9.51 -6.56
C ASN A 113 -25.43 8.23 -6.45
N ALA A 114 -24.88 7.07 -6.82
CA ALA A 114 -25.57 5.79 -6.65
C ALA A 114 -26.00 5.56 -5.18
N ALA A 115 -25.13 5.89 -4.21
CA ALA A 115 -25.47 5.80 -2.80
C ALA A 115 -26.55 6.82 -2.39
N ALA A 116 -26.48 8.05 -2.89
CA ALA A 116 -27.45 9.11 -2.60
C ALA A 116 -28.83 8.79 -3.20
N GLU A 117 -28.89 8.39 -4.46
CA GLU A 117 -30.11 8.00 -5.15
C GLU A 117 -30.77 6.78 -4.49
N TRP A 118 -29.98 5.80 -4.05
CA TRP A 118 -30.51 4.66 -3.31
C TRP A 118 -31.22 5.08 -2.02
N ILE A 119 -30.69 6.05 -1.28
CA ILE A 119 -31.33 6.61 -0.07
C ILE A 119 -32.65 7.31 -0.40
N LEU A 120 -32.72 7.95 -1.57
CA LEU A 120 -33.94 8.61 -2.06
C LEU A 120 -34.98 7.63 -2.60
N GLY A 121 -34.68 6.33 -2.63
CA GLY A 121 -35.61 5.27 -3.06
C GLY A 121 -35.49 4.90 -4.54
N ASN A 122 -34.54 5.49 -5.29
CA ASN A 122 -34.29 5.10 -6.67
C ASN A 122 -33.62 3.71 -6.72
N LYS A 123 -34.37 2.70 -7.14
CA LYS A 123 -33.91 1.33 -7.25
C LYS A 123 -33.28 0.99 -8.61
N ASP A 124 -33.47 1.85 -9.61
CA ASP A 124 -32.99 1.64 -10.97
C ASP A 124 -31.47 1.72 -11.10
N ILE A 125 -30.78 2.20 -10.06
CA ILE A 125 -29.33 2.09 -9.97
C ILE A 125 -28.83 0.63 -9.93
N ILE A 126 -29.69 -0.30 -9.50
CA ILE A 126 -29.48 -1.76 -9.59
C ILE A 126 -30.22 -2.27 -10.82
N HIS A 127 -29.57 -2.16 -11.97
CA HIS A 127 -30.12 -2.54 -13.26
C HIS A 127 -29.06 -3.29 -14.08
N PRO A 128 -29.41 -4.29 -14.89
CA PRO A 128 -28.44 -5.05 -15.68
C PRO A 128 -27.76 -4.22 -16.78
N THR A 129 -28.35 -3.10 -17.18
CA THR A 129 -27.85 -2.24 -18.26
C THR A 129 -27.96 -0.75 -17.87
N PHE A 130 -27.13 0.09 -18.50
CA PHE A 130 -27.19 1.55 -18.45
C PHE A 130 -26.97 2.21 -17.09
N SER A 131 -26.52 1.49 -16.08
CA SER A 131 -26.09 2.07 -14.81
C SER A 131 -24.58 1.98 -14.63
N TYR A 132 -23.99 2.88 -13.82
CA TYR A 132 -22.55 2.78 -13.48
C TYR A 132 -22.22 1.40 -12.88
N LEU A 133 -23.09 0.87 -12.04
CA LEU A 133 -22.90 -0.43 -11.40
C LEU A 133 -23.06 -1.61 -12.37
N SER A 134 -23.74 -1.45 -13.51
CA SER A 134 -23.79 -2.49 -14.52
C SER A 134 -22.47 -2.69 -15.26
N TYR A 135 -21.64 -1.64 -15.34
CA TYR A 135 -20.25 -1.74 -15.82
C TYR A 135 -19.29 -2.19 -14.72
N TYR A 136 -19.48 -1.69 -13.49
CA TYR A 136 -18.56 -1.87 -12.37
C TYR A 136 -19.24 -2.41 -11.12
N PRO A 137 -19.82 -3.63 -11.15
CA PRO A 137 -20.57 -4.20 -10.02
C PRO A 137 -19.73 -4.34 -8.74
N GLN A 138 -18.40 -4.42 -8.87
CA GLN A 138 -17.48 -4.47 -7.73
C GLN A 138 -17.49 -3.17 -6.88
N GLN A 139 -18.05 -2.06 -7.38
CA GLN A 139 -18.17 -0.82 -6.62
C GLN A 139 -19.36 -0.81 -5.64
N ILE A 140 -20.20 -1.85 -5.66
CA ILE A 140 -21.35 -1.99 -4.75
C ILE A 140 -20.93 -1.95 -3.28
N GLY A 141 -19.74 -2.46 -2.95
CA GLY A 141 -19.21 -2.43 -1.58
C GLY A 141 -18.86 -1.01 -1.11
N LEU A 142 -18.26 -0.20 -1.99
CA LEU A 142 -17.99 1.22 -1.72
C LEU A 142 -19.29 2.01 -1.65
N MET A 143 -20.25 1.75 -2.55
CA MET A 143 -21.58 2.34 -2.51
C MET A 143 -22.26 2.07 -1.16
N ALA A 144 -22.21 0.82 -0.66
CA ALA A 144 -22.79 0.47 0.64
C ALA A 144 -22.15 1.24 1.81
N PHE A 145 -20.85 1.44 1.77
CA PHE A 145 -20.14 2.25 2.76
C PHE A 145 -20.53 3.72 2.69
N LEU A 146 -20.62 4.29 1.49
CA LEU A 146 -21.07 5.67 1.30
C LEU A 146 -22.54 5.85 1.71
N GLU A 147 -23.41 4.87 1.40
CA GLU A 147 -24.80 4.87 1.89
C GLU A 147 -24.86 4.98 3.43
N LEU A 148 -24.06 4.18 4.14
CA LEU A 148 -23.97 4.25 5.59
C LEU A 148 -23.59 5.66 6.06
N LEU A 149 -22.55 6.26 5.46
CA LEU A 149 -22.10 7.61 5.84
C LEU A 149 -23.14 8.68 5.53
N LEU A 150 -23.80 8.58 4.37
CA LEU A 150 -24.85 9.54 3.99
C LEU A 150 -26.10 9.42 4.89
N ARG A 151 -26.48 8.21 5.30
CA ARG A 151 -27.55 8.01 6.29
C ARG A 151 -27.18 8.62 7.64
N LEU A 152 -25.93 8.42 8.11
CA LEU A 152 -25.46 9.06 9.34
C LEU A 152 -25.46 10.59 9.24
N TRP A 153 -25.07 11.13 8.08
CA TRP A 153 -25.13 12.57 7.84
C TRP A 153 -26.57 13.11 7.90
N ASN A 154 -27.51 12.41 7.26
CA ASN A 154 -28.92 12.83 7.25
C ASN A 154 -29.54 12.84 8.66
N LEU A 155 -29.05 12.01 9.60
CA LEU A 155 -29.50 12.06 11.00
C LEU A 155 -29.09 13.35 11.72
N THR A 156 -28.09 14.08 11.23
CA THR A 156 -27.65 15.34 11.85
C THR A 156 -28.57 16.51 11.56
N GLY A 157 -29.39 16.42 10.52
CA GLY A 157 -30.25 17.52 10.05
C GLY A 157 -29.52 18.73 9.48
N LEU A 158 -28.20 18.65 9.28
CA LEU A 158 -27.40 19.76 8.76
C LEU A 158 -27.60 19.92 7.24
N SER A 159 -27.66 21.15 6.77
CA SER A 159 -27.88 21.52 5.37
C SER A 159 -26.56 21.58 4.53
N ALA A 160 -25.39 21.43 5.16
CA ALA A 160 -24.12 21.44 4.44
C ALA A 160 -23.98 20.21 3.53
N PRO A 161 -23.19 20.29 2.42
CA PRO A 161 -23.00 19.16 1.53
C PRO A 161 -22.38 17.94 2.22
N ALA A 162 -23.02 16.78 2.09
CA ALA A 162 -22.64 15.55 2.79
C ALA A 162 -21.21 15.05 2.44
N TRP A 163 -20.66 15.38 1.25
CA TRP A 163 -19.29 15.03 0.90
C TRP A 163 -18.23 15.67 1.81
N HIS A 164 -18.53 16.79 2.48
CA HIS A 164 -17.61 17.35 3.49
C HIS A 164 -17.50 16.42 4.70
N PHE A 165 -18.62 15.85 5.14
CA PHE A 165 -18.63 14.85 6.20
C PHE A 165 -17.88 13.57 5.78
N VAL A 166 -18.12 13.08 4.56
CA VAL A 166 -17.41 11.91 4.02
C VAL A 166 -15.89 12.15 4.02
N LYS A 167 -15.43 13.32 3.57
CA LYS A 167 -14.02 13.70 3.60
C LYS A 167 -13.45 13.77 5.02
N LEU A 168 -14.22 14.31 5.97
CA LEU A 168 -13.82 14.35 7.38
C LEU A 168 -13.62 12.93 7.91
N VAL A 169 -14.53 12.01 7.62
CA VAL A 169 -14.36 10.59 7.95
C VAL A 169 -13.10 10.00 7.30
N TYR A 170 -12.80 10.37 6.04
CA TYR A 170 -11.58 9.89 5.35
C TYR A 170 -10.30 10.42 6.01
N VAL A 171 -10.25 11.67 6.45
CA VAL A 171 -9.14 12.23 7.23
C VAL A 171 -8.96 11.45 8.54
N CYS A 172 -10.05 11.15 9.24
CA CYS A 172 -10.01 10.33 10.46
C CYS A 172 -9.53 8.90 10.18
N LEU A 173 -10.01 8.28 9.11
CA LEU A 173 -9.58 6.95 8.69
C LEU A 173 -8.09 6.92 8.31
N LEU A 174 -7.57 8.00 7.72
CA LEU A 174 -6.15 8.13 7.44
C LEU A 174 -5.32 8.18 8.74
N CYS A 175 -5.79 8.92 9.75
CA CYS A 175 -5.17 8.91 11.10
C CYS A 175 -5.19 7.50 11.71
N VAL A 176 -6.30 6.77 11.56
CA VAL A 176 -6.40 5.36 12.01
C VAL A 176 -5.38 4.48 11.29
N ALA A 177 -5.26 4.61 9.95
CA ALA A 177 -4.29 3.84 9.18
C ALA A 177 -2.84 4.09 9.66
N VAL A 178 -2.45 5.36 9.80
CA VAL A 178 -1.13 5.76 10.29
C VAL A 178 -0.87 5.23 11.70
N LEU A 179 -1.84 5.34 12.60
CA LEU A 179 -1.73 4.84 13.97
C LEU A 179 -1.52 3.32 14.02
N PHE A 180 -2.26 2.55 13.22
CA PHE A 180 -2.14 1.09 13.22
C PHE A 180 -0.88 0.62 12.50
N GLN A 181 -0.42 1.29 11.44
CA GLN A 181 0.91 1.03 10.88
C GLN A 181 2.03 1.34 11.90
N TYR A 182 1.97 2.49 12.57
CA TYR A 182 2.90 2.84 13.65
C TYR A 182 2.96 1.76 14.74
N ARG A 183 1.80 1.24 15.16
CA ARG A 183 1.72 0.15 16.15
C ARG A 183 2.28 -1.17 15.61
N SER A 184 2.14 -1.44 14.32
CA SER A 184 2.66 -2.64 13.67
C SER A 184 4.18 -2.73 13.72
N LEU A 185 4.88 -1.59 13.78
CA LEU A 185 6.36 -1.54 13.84
C LEU A 185 6.93 -2.32 15.05
N ARG A 186 6.18 -2.41 16.14
CA ARG A 186 6.59 -3.19 17.33
C ARG A 186 6.69 -4.69 17.06
N TYR A 187 5.84 -5.20 16.15
CA TYR A 187 5.82 -6.61 15.77
C TYR A 187 6.74 -6.90 14.59
N LEU A 188 6.96 -5.91 13.73
CA LEU A 188 7.90 -6.01 12.62
C LEU A 188 9.35 -5.90 13.09
N TRP A 189 9.65 -4.94 13.98
CA TRP A 189 11.00 -4.57 14.42
C TRP A 189 11.08 -4.48 15.95
N PRO A 190 10.89 -5.55 16.71
CA PRO A 190 10.73 -5.48 18.18
C PRO A 190 11.91 -4.84 18.91
N ASN A 191 13.14 -4.99 18.39
CA ASN A 191 14.34 -4.45 19.02
C ASN A 191 14.63 -2.98 18.63
N ASP A 192 14.21 -2.55 17.44
CA ASP A 192 14.50 -1.23 16.87
C ASP A 192 13.24 -0.40 16.59
N TRP A 193 12.08 -0.83 17.10
CA TRP A 193 10.79 -0.20 16.78
C TRP A 193 10.75 1.30 17.14
N GLU A 194 11.48 1.73 18.17
CA GLU A 194 11.47 3.12 18.63
C GLU A 194 12.11 4.08 17.61
N PRO A 195 13.39 3.92 17.20
CA PRO A 195 13.98 4.75 16.17
C PRO A 195 13.33 4.56 14.80
N VAL A 196 12.94 3.34 14.43
CA VAL A 196 12.22 3.08 13.18
C VAL A 196 10.89 3.82 13.14
N SER A 197 10.18 3.92 14.28
CA SER A 197 8.93 4.67 14.34
C SER A 197 9.11 6.17 14.12
N CYS A 198 10.23 6.76 14.54
CA CYS A 198 10.54 8.15 14.24
C CYS A 198 10.77 8.37 12.74
N CYS A 199 11.54 7.48 12.09
CA CYS A 199 11.72 7.54 10.64
C CYS A 199 10.39 7.37 9.89
N TYR A 200 9.53 6.45 10.34
CA TYR A 200 8.20 6.25 9.77
C TYR A 200 7.33 7.50 9.86
N LEU A 201 7.29 8.16 11.02
CA LEU A 201 6.48 9.37 11.21
C LEU A 201 6.97 10.54 10.35
N ILE A 202 8.28 10.67 10.13
CA ILE A 202 8.82 11.67 9.17
C ILE A 202 8.35 11.36 7.75
N LEU A 203 8.41 10.09 7.32
CA LEU A 203 7.90 9.70 6.00
C LEU A 203 6.43 10.06 5.84
N VAL A 204 5.61 9.85 6.87
CA VAL A 204 4.21 10.26 6.88
C VAL A 204 4.04 11.77 6.76
N CYS A 205 4.78 12.56 7.55
CA CYS A 205 4.72 14.03 7.52
C CYS A 205 5.09 14.60 6.15
N CYS A 206 6.01 13.96 5.43
CA CYS A 206 6.47 14.42 4.12
C CYS A 206 5.64 13.89 2.95
N ASN A 207 4.64 13.03 3.18
CA ASN A 207 3.82 12.46 2.11
C ASN A 207 2.62 13.36 1.76
N LEU A 208 2.86 14.38 0.94
CA LEU A 208 1.80 15.30 0.49
C LEU A 208 0.72 14.62 -0.35
N PRO A 209 1.02 13.68 -1.29
CA PRO A 209 0.00 12.94 -2.02
C PRO A 209 -1.01 12.24 -1.10
N MET A 210 -0.56 11.70 0.03
CA MET A 210 -1.44 11.05 1.01
C MET A 210 -2.46 12.03 1.60
N ILE A 211 -2.08 13.27 1.83
CA ILE A 211 -2.99 14.30 2.33
C ILE A 211 -4.02 14.66 1.25
N LEU A 212 -3.60 14.82 -0.01
CA LEU A 212 -4.54 15.09 -1.10
C LEU A 212 -5.57 13.96 -1.25
N TYR A 213 -5.15 12.70 -1.16
CA TYR A 213 -6.05 11.55 -1.23
C TYR A 213 -7.14 11.54 -0.16
N SER A 214 -6.96 12.23 0.97
CA SER A 214 -8.02 12.36 1.98
C SER A 214 -9.25 13.12 1.46
N SER A 215 -9.10 13.91 0.39
CA SER A 215 -10.21 14.60 -0.27
C SER A 215 -10.85 13.80 -1.42
N PHE A 216 -10.29 12.67 -1.80
CA PHE A 216 -10.79 11.80 -2.86
C PHE A 216 -11.84 10.84 -2.30
N VAL A 217 -13.11 11.09 -2.58
CA VAL A 217 -14.27 10.30 -2.08
C VAL A 217 -14.38 9.00 -2.87
N TYR A 218 -13.40 8.12 -2.70
CA TYR A 218 -13.32 6.82 -3.35
C TYR A 218 -12.72 5.75 -2.40
N GLY A 219 -12.40 4.56 -2.90
CA GLY A 219 -12.05 3.41 -2.07
C GLY A 219 -10.65 3.39 -1.45
N GLU A 220 -9.72 4.27 -1.86
CA GLU A 220 -8.30 4.21 -1.47
C GLU A 220 -8.08 4.33 0.04
N ILE A 221 -8.52 5.44 0.62
CA ILE A 221 -8.29 5.72 2.06
C ILE A 221 -9.07 4.77 2.97
N PRO A 222 -10.39 4.55 2.79
CA PRO A 222 -11.12 3.67 3.70
C PRO A 222 -10.65 2.21 3.60
N SER A 223 -10.34 1.73 2.39
CA SER A 223 -9.77 0.40 2.21
C SER A 223 -8.40 0.27 2.91
N PHE A 224 -7.52 1.27 2.76
CA PHE A 224 -6.20 1.27 3.39
C PHE A 224 -6.28 1.33 4.92
N ALA A 225 -7.25 2.05 5.48
CA ALA A 225 -7.48 2.08 6.92
C ALA A 225 -7.87 0.69 7.46
N MET A 226 -8.86 0.04 6.82
CA MET A 226 -9.27 -1.33 7.19
C MET A 226 -8.10 -2.31 7.07
N LEU A 227 -7.36 -2.22 5.98
CA LEU A 227 -6.17 -3.02 5.70
C LEU A 227 -5.10 -2.86 6.80
N SER A 228 -4.82 -1.63 7.23
CA SER A 228 -3.83 -1.33 8.28
C SER A 228 -4.23 -1.92 9.63
N VAL A 229 -5.52 -1.85 9.99
CA VAL A 229 -6.05 -2.48 11.20
C VAL A 229 -5.95 -4.01 11.10
N GLY A 230 -6.38 -4.59 9.98
CA GLY A 230 -6.35 -6.04 9.76
C GLY A 230 -4.93 -6.60 9.79
N LEU A 231 -3.96 -5.92 9.16
CA LEU A 231 -2.55 -6.29 9.19
C LEU A 231 -1.94 -6.17 10.60
N PHE A 232 -2.25 -5.11 11.34
CA PHE A 232 -1.81 -4.98 12.73
C PHE A 232 -2.25 -6.18 13.57
N LEU A 233 -3.53 -6.56 13.48
CA LEU A 233 -4.07 -7.70 14.22
C LEU A 233 -3.42 -9.02 13.78
N LEU A 234 -3.18 -9.20 12.47
CA LEU A 234 -2.46 -10.34 11.93
C LEU A 234 -1.03 -10.43 12.47
N LEU A 235 -0.27 -9.32 12.39
CA LEU A 235 1.11 -9.28 12.85
C LEU A 235 1.21 -9.55 14.35
N LYS A 236 0.29 -8.99 15.14
CA LYS A 236 0.16 -9.29 16.57
C LYS A 236 -0.06 -10.78 16.79
N LEU A 237 -1.05 -11.38 16.13
CA LEU A 237 -1.36 -12.80 16.22
C LEU A 237 -0.14 -13.68 15.89
N LEU A 238 0.54 -13.38 14.78
CA LEU A 238 1.70 -14.16 14.31
C LEU A 238 2.91 -14.02 15.25
N ALA A 239 3.12 -12.84 15.83
CA ALA A 239 4.18 -12.59 16.81
C ALA A 239 3.89 -13.30 18.14
N ASP A 240 2.67 -13.23 18.66
CA ASP A 240 2.25 -13.88 19.91
C ASP A 240 2.28 -15.41 19.81
N CYS A 241 2.10 -15.97 18.60
CA CYS A 241 2.22 -17.40 18.33
C CYS A 241 3.66 -17.91 18.20
N ILE A 242 4.69 -17.05 18.26
CA ILE A 242 6.09 -17.47 18.27
C ILE A 242 6.47 -17.74 19.73
N PRO A 243 6.86 -18.98 20.12
CA PRO A 243 7.39 -19.20 21.45
C PRO A 243 8.61 -18.30 21.63
N ALA A 244 8.64 -17.56 22.75
CA ALA A 244 9.85 -16.87 23.16
C ALA A 244 10.99 -17.90 23.12
N HIS A 245 12.04 -17.64 22.34
CA HIS A 245 13.24 -18.46 22.40
C HIS A 245 13.67 -18.47 23.86
N SER A 246 13.64 -19.65 24.48
CA SER A 246 14.36 -19.91 25.71
C SER A 246 15.79 -19.43 25.44
N VAL A 247 16.15 -18.29 26.02
CA VAL A 247 17.55 -17.95 26.21
C VAL A 247 18.09 -19.16 26.98
N GLU A 248 18.97 -19.92 26.35
CA GLU A 248 19.78 -20.93 27.04
C GLU A 248 20.59 -20.17 28.10
N THR A 249 19.99 -19.95 29.26
CA THR A 249 20.74 -19.67 30.46
C THR A 249 21.38 -20.99 30.84
N THR A 250 22.67 -21.09 30.57
CA THR A 250 23.57 -22.15 31.08
C THR A 250 23.67 -22.01 32.60
N SER A 251 22.67 -22.48 33.31
CA SER A 251 22.79 -22.89 34.71
C SER A 251 21.99 -24.18 34.91
N PRO A 252 22.63 -25.25 35.44
CA PRO A 252 22.06 -26.59 35.46
C PRO A 252 20.95 -26.81 36.48
N ASP A 253 20.55 -25.80 37.26
CA ASP A 253 19.75 -26.04 38.50
C ASP A 253 18.31 -25.45 38.52
N ASP A 254 17.78 -24.92 37.40
CA ASP A 254 16.41 -24.39 37.36
C ASP A 254 15.52 -25.19 36.39
N THR A 255 15.12 -26.41 36.80
CA THR A 255 14.08 -27.22 36.19
C THR A 255 12.69 -26.63 36.42
N ARG A 256 12.42 -25.41 35.94
CA ARG A 256 11.06 -24.95 35.72
C ARG A 256 10.72 -25.12 34.24
N VAL A 257 10.26 -26.30 33.89
CA VAL A 257 9.49 -26.55 32.67
C VAL A 257 8.18 -25.78 32.82
N VAL A 258 8.20 -24.50 32.40
CA VAL A 258 6.95 -23.77 32.15
C VAL A 258 6.42 -24.23 30.78
N GLY A 259 5.80 -25.39 30.81
CA GLY A 259 4.90 -25.83 29.75
C GLY A 259 3.64 -24.96 29.80
N THR A 260 3.72 -23.73 29.27
CA THR A 260 2.50 -22.97 28.94
C THR A 260 1.84 -23.65 27.75
N SER A 261 0.93 -24.57 28.03
CA SER A 261 -0.10 -24.97 27.07
C SER A 261 -0.88 -23.68 26.74
N HIS A 262 -0.52 -22.97 25.66
CA HIS A 262 -1.36 -21.90 25.14
C HIS A 262 -2.66 -22.54 24.65
N ALA A 263 -3.61 -22.73 25.55
CA ALA A 263 -5.01 -22.87 25.20
C ALA A 263 -5.33 -21.65 24.31
N LEU A 264 -6.10 -21.87 23.24
CA LEU A 264 -6.61 -20.78 22.41
C LEU A 264 -7.34 -19.82 23.35
N SER A 265 -6.66 -18.74 23.76
CA SER A 265 -7.29 -17.74 24.63
C SER A 265 -8.39 -17.06 23.82
N ALA A 266 -9.47 -16.67 24.47
CA ALA A 266 -10.53 -15.88 23.83
C ALA A 266 -9.93 -14.67 23.10
N VAL A 267 -8.90 -14.03 23.66
CA VAL A 267 -8.17 -12.92 23.05
C VAL A 267 -7.55 -13.29 21.69
N THR A 268 -6.95 -14.48 21.58
CA THR A 268 -6.36 -14.97 20.31
C THR A 268 -7.43 -15.15 19.23
N VAL A 269 -8.58 -15.73 19.61
CA VAL A 269 -9.71 -15.93 18.69
C VAL A 269 -10.28 -14.58 18.24
N PHE A 270 -10.55 -13.66 19.16
CA PHE A 270 -11.05 -12.32 18.80
C PHE A 270 -10.06 -11.53 17.95
N THR A 271 -8.75 -11.66 18.18
CA THR A 271 -7.72 -11.03 17.35
C THR A 271 -7.74 -11.59 15.92
N ALA A 272 -7.88 -12.91 15.77
CA ALA A 272 -7.97 -13.56 14.45
C ALA A 272 -9.25 -13.15 13.72
N LEU A 273 -10.42 -13.20 14.38
CA LEU A 273 -11.71 -12.77 13.80
C LEU A 273 -11.68 -11.28 13.41
N GLY A 274 -11.12 -10.43 14.26
CA GLY A 274 -10.93 -9.00 13.96
C GLY A 274 -10.05 -8.80 12.73
N SER A 275 -8.94 -9.54 12.61
CA SER A 275 -8.07 -9.49 11.44
C SER A 275 -8.83 -9.90 10.18
N ILE A 276 -9.55 -11.02 10.19
CA ILE A 276 -10.38 -11.48 9.06
C ILE A 276 -11.40 -10.41 8.68
N LEU A 277 -12.13 -9.86 9.64
CA LEU A 277 -13.14 -8.84 9.42
C LEU A 277 -12.55 -7.61 8.71
N PHE A 278 -11.50 -7.01 9.26
CA PHE A 278 -10.94 -5.79 8.70
C PHE A 278 -10.25 -6.01 7.35
N LEU A 279 -9.59 -7.15 7.15
CA LEU A 279 -9.04 -7.52 5.84
C LEU A 279 -10.16 -7.74 4.80
N THR A 280 -11.26 -8.38 5.17
CA THR A 280 -12.44 -8.55 4.30
C THR A 280 -13.10 -7.22 3.97
N LEU A 281 -13.26 -6.31 4.96
CA LEU A 281 -13.79 -4.97 4.72
C LEU A 281 -12.89 -4.16 3.76
N SER A 282 -11.56 -4.35 3.80
CA SER A 282 -10.68 -3.70 2.84
C SER A 282 -10.96 -4.13 1.39
N VAL A 283 -11.30 -5.40 1.16
CA VAL A 283 -11.70 -5.93 -0.16
C VAL A 283 -13.07 -5.42 -0.57
N MET A 284 -14.02 -5.37 0.36
CA MET A 284 -15.35 -4.81 0.11
C MET A 284 -15.27 -3.36 -0.38
N LEU A 285 -14.40 -2.56 0.22
CA LEU A 285 -14.22 -1.14 -0.14
C LEU A 285 -13.40 -0.94 -1.42
N ARG A 286 -12.48 -1.87 -1.73
CA ARG A 286 -11.64 -1.83 -2.91
C ARG A 286 -11.14 -3.22 -3.30
N LYS A 287 -11.64 -3.74 -4.40
CA LYS A 287 -11.34 -5.11 -4.90
C LYS A 287 -9.82 -5.37 -5.06
N ASN A 288 -9.03 -4.34 -5.38
CA ASN A 288 -7.57 -4.47 -5.53
C ASN A 288 -6.86 -4.91 -4.23
N SER A 289 -7.49 -4.76 -3.07
CA SER A 289 -6.98 -5.30 -1.80
C SER A 289 -6.83 -6.83 -1.82
N LEU A 290 -7.48 -7.54 -2.77
CA LEU A 290 -7.26 -8.99 -2.96
C LEU A 290 -5.80 -9.34 -3.20
N ILE A 291 -5.00 -8.47 -3.81
CA ILE A 291 -3.56 -8.71 -4.02
C ILE A 291 -2.85 -8.85 -2.68
N LEU A 292 -3.19 -7.99 -1.71
CA LEU A 292 -2.67 -8.14 -0.35
C LEU A 292 -3.23 -9.38 0.35
N ILE A 293 -4.51 -9.71 0.16
CA ILE A 293 -5.07 -10.94 0.73
C ILE A 293 -4.30 -12.16 0.23
N ILE A 294 -3.96 -12.22 -1.05
CA ILE A 294 -3.10 -13.29 -1.60
C ILE A 294 -1.74 -13.33 -0.89
N ALA A 295 -1.11 -12.18 -0.66
CA ALA A 295 0.15 -12.12 0.10
C ALA A 295 -0.02 -12.63 1.55
N VAL A 296 -1.11 -12.26 2.23
CA VAL A 296 -1.44 -12.75 3.57
C VAL A 296 -1.67 -14.26 3.57
N LEU A 297 -2.40 -14.79 2.59
CA LEU A 297 -2.65 -16.24 2.47
C LEU A 297 -1.35 -17.03 2.26
N LEU A 298 -0.45 -16.53 1.41
CA LEU A 298 0.89 -17.11 1.23
C LEU A 298 1.67 -17.11 2.56
N VAL A 299 1.65 -16.00 3.27
CA VAL A 299 2.33 -15.89 4.57
C VAL A 299 1.73 -16.84 5.59
N LEU A 300 0.40 -16.93 5.73
CA LEU A 300 -0.28 -17.86 6.63
C LEU A 300 0.08 -19.31 6.32
N PHE A 301 0.09 -19.67 5.03
CA PHE A 301 0.46 -21.01 4.57
C PHE A 301 1.90 -21.37 4.96
N PHE A 302 2.88 -20.52 4.62
CA PHE A 302 4.28 -20.79 4.94
C PHE A 302 4.58 -20.71 6.44
N GLU A 303 3.94 -19.81 7.18
CA GLU A 303 4.05 -19.74 8.64
C GLU A 303 3.44 -20.98 9.31
N ALA A 304 2.38 -21.57 8.77
CA ALA A 304 1.86 -22.86 9.24
C ALA A 304 2.86 -24.01 9.05
N LEU A 305 3.67 -23.96 7.99
CA LEU A 305 4.72 -24.95 7.69
C LEU A 305 6.03 -24.67 8.45
N ARG A 306 6.13 -23.57 9.18
CA ARG A 306 7.35 -23.19 9.90
C ARG A 306 7.73 -24.26 10.94
N PRO A 307 9.02 -24.65 11.03
CA PRO A 307 9.51 -25.56 12.07
C PRO A 307 9.29 -25.03 13.48
N GLY A 308 8.98 -25.92 14.43
CA GLY A 308 8.74 -25.56 15.84
C GLY A 308 7.31 -25.09 16.16
N ARG A 309 6.44 -24.94 15.17
CA ARG A 309 5.02 -24.64 15.42
C ARG A 309 4.26 -25.87 15.92
N SER A 310 3.43 -25.67 16.95
CA SER A 310 2.54 -26.72 17.45
C SER A 310 1.47 -27.10 16.40
N GLY A 311 0.96 -28.32 16.44
CA GLY A 311 -0.11 -28.78 15.55
C GLY A 311 -1.36 -27.90 15.64
N ARG A 312 -1.74 -27.46 16.84
CA ARG A 312 -2.88 -26.55 17.06
C ARG A 312 -2.69 -25.20 16.37
N ALA A 313 -1.48 -24.61 16.48
CA ALA A 313 -1.18 -23.34 15.82
C ALA A 313 -1.22 -23.47 14.29
N ARG A 314 -0.74 -24.59 13.73
CA ARG A 314 -0.82 -24.87 12.28
C ARG A 314 -2.27 -24.94 11.81
N ILE A 315 -3.10 -25.71 12.50
CA ILE A 315 -4.54 -25.83 12.20
C ILE A 315 -5.22 -24.46 12.29
N GLY A 316 -4.94 -23.67 13.33
CA GLY A 316 -5.49 -22.32 13.49
C GLY A 316 -5.13 -21.37 12.35
N LEU A 317 -3.86 -21.37 11.90
CA LEU A 317 -3.41 -20.53 10.78
C LEU A 317 -4.06 -20.97 9.45
N MET A 318 -4.19 -22.29 9.21
CA MET A 318 -4.86 -22.81 8.02
C MET A 318 -6.35 -22.51 8.03
N ALA A 319 -7.03 -22.68 9.19
CA ALA A 319 -8.44 -22.31 9.35
C ALA A 319 -8.64 -20.79 9.09
N MET A 320 -7.77 -19.95 9.62
CA MET A 320 -7.79 -18.52 9.35
C MET A 320 -7.64 -18.22 7.86
N ALA A 321 -6.73 -18.91 7.16
CA ALA A 321 -6.53 -18.73 5.72
C ALA A 321 -7.81 -19.13 4.94
N VAL A 322 -8.44 -20.25 5.29
CA VAL A 322 -9.70 -20.69 4.67
C VAL A 322 -10.82 -19.68 4.92
N CYS A 323 -11.01 -19.25 6.18
CA CYS A 323 -12.04 -18.25 6.52
C CYS A 323 -11.80 -16.93 5.78
N LEU A 324 -10.55 -16.44 5.74
CA LEU A 324 -10.20 -15.22 5.03
C LEU A 324 -10.47 -15.34 3.53
N THR A 325 -10.19 -16.48 2.91
CA THR A 325 -10.49 -16.75 1.50
C THR A 325 -12.00 -16.68 1.24
N ILE A 326 -12.79 -17.42 2.02
CA ILE A 326 -14.24 -17.47 1.87
C ILE A 326 -14.86 -16.08 2.04
N THR A 327 -14.47 -15.34 3.07
CA THR A 327 -15.04 -14.01 3.35
C THR A 327 -14.60 -12.98 2.31
N SER A 328 -13.32 -12.97 1.91
CA SER A 328 -12.80 -12.02 0.93
C SER A 328 -13.37 -12.21 -0.48
N VAL A 329 -13.60 -13.47 -0.90
CA VAL A 329 -14.24 -13.78 -2.18
C VAL A 329 -15.76 -13.56 -2.11
N GLY A 330 -16.37 -13.87 -0.97
CA GLY A 330 -17.82 -13.86 -0.79
C GLY A 330 -18.43 -12.50 -0.46
N VAL A 331 -17.64 -11.53 0.05
CA VAL A 331 -18.20 -10.27 0.57
C VAL A 331 -18.91 -9.44 -0.49
N LEU A 332 -18.30 -9.24 -1.66
CA LEU A 332 -18.91 -8.45 -2.75
C LEU A 332 -20.16 -9.12 -3.33
N PRO A 333 -20.15 -10.42 -3.70
CA PRO A 333 -21.37 -11.14 -4.10
C PRO A 333 -22.48 -11.10 -3.05
N LEU A 334 -22.14 -11.18 -1.76
CA LEU A 334 -23.12 -11.10 -0.68
C LEU A 334 -23.77 -9.71 -0.63
N VAL A 335 -22.98 -8.64 -0.65
CA VAL A 335 -23.48 -7.27 -0.67
C VAL A 335 -24.34 -7.05 -1.92
N GLN A 336 -23.88 -7.46 -3.09
CA GLN A 336 -24.62 -7.36 -4.35
C GLN A 336 -26.00 -8.03 -4.25
N LYS A 337 -26.07 -9.29 -3.80
CA LYS A 337 -27.33 -10.01 -3.62
C LYS A 337 -28.30 -9.31 -2.64
N CYS A 338 -27.76 -8.66 -1.59
CA CYS A 338 -28.59 -7.89 -0.66
C CYS A 338 -29.27 -6.70 -1.34
N TYR A 339 -28.53 -5.97 -2.21
CA TYR A 339 -29.10 -4.85 -2.98
C TYR A 339 -30.04 -5.31 -4.08
N GLU A 340 -29.69 -6.35 -4.85
CA GLU A 340 -30.53 -6.96 -5.87
C GLU A 340 -31.88 -7.40 -5.31
N LYS A 341 -31.87 -8.10 -4.16
CA LYS A 341 -33.11 -8.52 -3.48
C LYS A 341 -33.97 -7.34 -3.09
N LYS A 342 -33.39 -6.23 -2.62
CA LYS A 342 -34.14 -5.02 -2.24
C LYS A 342 -34.63 -4.23 -3.45
N ALA A 343 -33.89 -4.25 -4.54
CA ALA A 343 -34.25 -3.59 -5.79
C ALA A 343 -35.33 -4.36 -6.57
N GLY A 344 -35.38 -5.69 -6.42
CA GLY A 344 -36.18 -6.57 -7.26
C GLY A 344 -35.59 -6.76 -8.66
N ASN A 345 -34.31 -6.46 -8.84
CA ASN A 345 -33.59 -6.53 -10.12
C ASN A 345 -32.17 -7.03 -9.89
N THR A 346 -31.43 -7.40 -10.95
CA THR A 346 -30.07 -7.94 -10.92
C THR A 346 -29.08 -6.99 -11.60
N LEU A 347 -27.82 -7.04 -11.18
CA LEU A 347 -26.70 -6.43 -11.90
C LEU A 347 -26.13 -7.41 -12.92
N SER A 348 -25.58 -6.87 -14.00
CA SER A 348 -24.77 -7.65 -14.94
C SER A 348 -23.44 -8.07 -14.30
N SER A 349 -22.70 -8.99 -14.97
CA SER A 349 -21.35 -9.37 -14.54
C SER A 349 -20.31 -8.26 -14.71
N GLY A 350 -20.64 -7.20 -15.43
CA GLY A 350 -19.81 -6.03 -15.69
C GLY A 350 -18.69 -6.27 -16.71
N VAL A 351 -17.86 -5.27 -16.85
CA VAL A 351 -16.67 -5.30 -17.71
C VAL A 351 -15.73 -6.43 -17.29
N THR A 352 -15.29 -7.24 -18.27
CA THR A 352 -14.53 -8.46 -18.01
C THR A 352 -13.08 -8.18 -17.62
N ALA A 353 -12.47 -9.06 -16.83
CA ALA A 353 -11.06 -8.99 -16.50
C ALA A 353 -10.16 -9.04 -17.76
N MET A 354 -10.59 -9.79 -18.79
CA MET A 354 -9.85 -9.93 -20.04
C MET A 354 -9.78 -8.61 -20.81
N SER A 355 -10.80 -7.76 -20.71
CA SER A 355 -10.80 -6.43 -21.33
C SER A 355 -9.73 -5.52 -20.70
N TYR A 356 -9.54 -5.61 -19.38
CA TYR A 356 -8.44 -4.89 -18.71
C TYR A 356 -7.06 -5.47 -19.05
N PHE A 357 -6.95 -6.78 -19.29
CA PHE A 357 -5.70 -7.38 -19.77
C PHE A 357 -5.37 -6.90 -21.18
N ALA A 358 -6.35 -6.92 -22.09
CA ALA A 358 -6.16 -6.41 -23.45
C ALA A 358 -5.73 -4.94 -23.44
N MET A 359 -6.45 -4.09 -22.70
CA MET A 359 -6.14 -2.68 -22.54
C MET A 359 -4.74 -2.46 -21.92
N GLY A 360 -4.37 -3.28 -20.93
CA GLY A 360 -3.05 -3.22 -20.29
C GLY A 360 -1.87 -3.60 -21.21
N MET A 361 -2.13 -4.17 -22.39
CA MET A 361 -1.14 -4.54 -23.41
C MET A 361 -1.19 -3.62 -24.66
N GLN A 362 -2.07 -2.63 -24.65
CA GLN A 362 -2.27 -1.68 -25.76
C GLN A 362 -1.62 -0.33 -25.46
N GLU A 363 -1.34 0.44 -26.49
CA GLU A 363 -0.98 1.83 -26.35
C GLU A 363 -2.21 2.70 -26.14
N SER A 364 -2.00 3.83 -25.50
CA SER A 364 -3.00 4.83 -25.19
C SER A 364 -2.38 6.22 -25.42
N SER A 365 -3.22 7.22 -25.67
CA SER A 365 -2.80 8.62 -25.66
C SER A 365 -2.25 9.07 -24.30
N ARG A 366 -2.57 8.33 -23.22
CA ARG A 366 -2.04 8.58 -21.87
C ARG A 366 -0.69 7.93 -21.62
N GLY A 367 -0.40 6.79 -22.27
CA GLY A 367 0.84 6.03 -22.12
C GLY A 367 0.66 4.54 -22.39
N CYS A 368 1.74 3.78 -22.34
CA CYS A 368 1.74 2.34 -22.58
C CYS A 368 0.91 1.60 -21.51
N GLY A 369 -0.13 0.88 -21.94
CA GLY A 369 -1.01 0.10 -21.07
C GLY A 369 -1.96 0.93 -20.21
N TRP A 370 -2.03 2.24 -20.39
CA TRP A 370 -2.99 3.12 -19.72
C TRP A 370 -4.38 3.02 -20.33
N TYR A 371 -5.37 3.52 -19.59
CA TYR A 371 -6.76 3.57 -20.03
C TYR A 371 -6.90 4.19 -21.42
N ASN A 372 -7.56 3.47 -22.34
CA ASN A 372 -7.85 3.89 -23.72
C ASN A 372 -9.33 3.69 -24.13
N GLY A 373 -10.20 3.33 -23.18
CA GLY A 373 -11.62 3.07 -23.43
C GLY A 373 -11.94 1.64 -23.85
N PHE A 374 -10.97 0.83 -24.27
CA PHE A 374 -11.16 -0.51 -24.85
C PHE A 374 -12.09 -1.41 -24.01
N ASN A 375 -12.01 -1.33 -22.69
CA ASN A 375 -12.79 -2.13 -21.78
C ASN A 375 -14.30 -1.80 -21.83
N ILE A 376 -14.66 -0.52 -21.95
CA ILE A 376 -16.04 -0.06 -22.09
C ILE A 376 -16.52 -0.31 -23.52
N ASP A 377 -15.75 0.15 -24.52
CA ASP A 377 -16.11 0.04 -25.94
C ASP A 377 -16.37 -1.42 -26.34
N THR A 378 -15.54 -2.36 -25.86
CA THR A 378 -15.74 -3.80 -26.12
C THR A 378 -16.99 -4.35 -25.44
N TYR A 379 -17.30 -3.88 -24.20
CA TYR A 379 -18.47 -4.32 -23.47
C TYR A 379 -19.76 -3.80 -24.11
N ASP A 380 -19.75 -2.54 -24.57
CA ASP A 380 -20.87 -1.92 -25.29
C ASP A 380 -21.08 -2.57 -26.68
N ALA A 381 -20.01 -2.80 -27.43
CA ALA A 381 -20.05 -3.50 -28.72
C ALA A 381 -20.60 -4.93 -28.59
N ALA A 382 -20.38 -5.57 -27.44
CA ALA A 382 -20.94 -6.87 -27.07
C ALA A 382 -22.38 -6.79 -26.52
N VAL A 383 -23.03 -5.63 -26.60
CA VAL A 383 -24.38 -5.37 -26.06
C VAL A 383 -24.46 -5.78 -24.57
N MET A 384 -23.43 -5.39 -23.80
CA MET A 384 -23.26 -5.70 -22.36
C MET A 384 -23.25 -7.20 -22.02
N ASN A 385 -22.95 -8.04 -23.02
CA ASN A 385 -22.75 -9.47 -22.83
C ASN A 385 -21.29 -9.76 -22.46
N SER A 386 -21.06 -10.17 -21.23
CA SER A 386 -19.69 -10.40 -20.71
C SER A 386 -18.97 -11.56 -21.44
N ASP A 387 -19.67 -12.59 -21.91
CA ASP A 387 -19.05 -13.71 -22.63
C ASP A 387 -18.59 -13.29 -24.02
N ALA A 388 -19.40 -12.53 -24.75
CA ALA A 388 -19.04 -11.96 -26.04
C ALA A 388 -17.89 -10.95 -25.92
N ALA A 389 -17.95 -10.04 -24.94
CA ALA A 389 -16.87 -9.10 -24.62
C ALA A 389 -15.56 -9.82 -24.27
N ASN A 390 -15.65 -10.92 -23.53
CA ASN A 390 -14.51 -11.75 -23.18
C ASN A 390 -13.86 -12.42 -24.41
N ALA A 391 -14.66 -12.87 -25.38
CA ALA A 391 -14.16 -13.46 -26.63
C ALA A 391 -13.40 -12.41 -27.47
N ILE A 392 -13.97 -11.23 -27.65
CA ILE A 392 -13.31 -10.10 -28.35
C ILE A 392 -11.99 -9.72 -27.66
N SER A 393 -12.02 -9.60 -26.35
CA SER A 393 -10.83 -9.23 -25.55
C SER A 393 -9.73 -10.29 -25.62
N ARG A 394 -10.08 -11.59 -25.64
CA ARG A 394 -9.10 -12.69 -25.83
C ARG A 394 -8.43 -12.61 -27.20
N ALA A 395 -9.18 -12.31 -28.26
CA ALA A 395 -8.61 -12.12 -29.59
C ALA A 395 -7.59 -10.99 -29.58
N ALA A 396 -7.93 -9.85 -28.99
CA ALA A 396 -7.01 -8.70 -28.86
C ALA A 396 -5.75 -9.04 -28.03
N VAL A 397 -5.89 -9.80 -26.93
CA VAL A 397 -4.71 -10.27 -26.14
C VAL A 397 -3.81 -11.17 -27.00
N ASN A 398 -4.38 -12.11 -27.75
CA ASN A 398 -3.60 -13.03 -28.59
C ASN A 398 -2.86 -12.27 -29.70
N GLU A 399 -3.49 -11.29 -30.33
CA GLU A 399 -2.88 -10.40 -31.32
C GLU A 399 -1.69 -9.64 -30.72
N ARG A 400 -1.85 -9.05 -29.52
CA ARG A 400 -0.75 -8.33 -28.84
C ARG A 400 0.39 -9.25 -28.44
N ILE A 401 0.11 -10.48 -27.98
CA ILE A 401 1.15 -11.47 -27.68
C ILE A 401 1.92 -11.85 -28.95
N ALA A 402 1.23 -12.06 -30.09
CA ALA A 402 1.88 -12.34 -31.36
C ALA A 402 2.80 -11.18 -31.77
N TYR A 403 2.28 -9.95 -31.73
CA TYR A 403 3.04 -8.74 -32.06
C TYR A 403 4.29 -8.58 -31.19
N PHE A 404 4.19 -8.80 -29.87
CA PHE A 404 5.34 -8.73 -28.96
C PHE A 404 6.39 -9.81 -29.23
N ARG A 405 5.99 -11.00 -29.68
CA ARG A 405 6.93 -12.08 -30.06
C ARG A 405 7.68 -11.74 -31.35
N GLU A 406 6.99 -11.12 -32.31
CA GLU A 406 7.58 -10.68 -33.58
C GLU A 406 8.49 -9.45 -33.39
N HIS A 407 8.20 -8.62 -32.38
CA HIS A 407 8.89 -7.35 -32.10
C HIS A 407 9.40 -7.29 -30.65
N PRO A 408 10.38 -8.13 -30.24
CA PRO A 408 10.81 -8.24 -28.85
C PRO A 408 11.43 -6.94 -28.30
N GLY A 409 12.13 -6.16 -29.11
CA GLY A 409 12.67 -4.85 -28.71
C GLY A 409 11.58 -3.85 -28.36
N TYR A 410 10.51 -3.83 -29.14
CA TYR A 410 9.32 -3.03 -28.83
C TYR A 410 8.65 -3.51 -27.54
N ALA A 411 8.50 -4.83 -27.34
CA ALA A 411 7.89 -5.36 -26.14
C ALA A 411 8.64 -4.93 -24.85
N VAL A 412 9.98 -5.01 -24.87
CA VAL A 412 10.82 -4.56 -23.75
C VAL A 412 10.60 -3.06 -23.48
N ASN A 413 10.62 -2.23 -24.52
CA ASN A 413 10.41 -0.80 -24.40
C ASN A 413 9.02 -0.46 -23.89
N PHE A 414 7.97 -1.13 -24.40
CA PHE A 414 6.59 -0.97 -23.96
C PHE A 414 6.44 -1.24 -22.47
N TYR A 415 6.93 -2.39 -21.98
CA TYR A 415 6.81 -2.75 -20.56
C TYR A 415 7.68 -1.89 -19.66
N LEU A 416 8.86 -1.45 -20.12
CA LEU A 416 9.70 -0.51 -19.37
C LEU A 416 8.95 0.83 -19.18
N HIS A 417 8.41 1.43 -20.25
CA HIS A 417 7.64 2.66 -20.18
C HIS A 417 6.38 2.49 -19.34
N LYS A 418 5.67 1.36 -19.50
CA LYS A 418 4.49 1.05 -18.69
C LYS A 418 4.81 1.02 -17.20
N HIS A 419 5.88 0.34 -16.79
CA HIS A 419 6.27 0.28 -15.39
C HIS A 419 6.79 1.61 -14.86
N LEU A 420 7.64 2.32 -15.62
CA LEU A 420 8.12 3.64 -15.20
C LEU A 420 6.97 4.63 -15.05
N SER A 421 6.00 4.66 -15.98
CA SER A 421 4.84 5.56 -15.91
C SER A 421 3.97 5.34 -14.67
N GLN A 422 4.01 4.14 -14.07
CA GLN A 422 3.29 3.85 -12.83
C GLN A 422 4.15 4.07 -11.59
N TRP A 423 5.38 3.52 -11.59
CA TRP A 423 6.20 3.39 -10.39
C TRP A 423 7.20 4.54 -10.20
N ALA A 424 7.39 5.40 -11.19
CA ALA A 424 8.21 6.62 -11.08
C ALA A 424 7.37 7.91 -11.08
N ASP A 425 6.07 7.84 -10.78
CA ASP A 425 5.20 8.98 -10.49
C ASP A 425 5.07 9.16 -8.98
N GLY A 426 5.88 10.02 -8.40
CA GLY A 426 5.86 10.34 -6.97
C GLY A 426 4.62 11.10 -6.52
N THR A 427 3.78 11.57 -7.45
CA THR A 427 2.48 12.17 -7.13
C THR A 427 1.37 11.12 -6.99
N TYR A 428 1.60 9.89 -7.46
CA TYR A 428 0.62 8.80 -7.48
C TYR A 428 -0.71 9.19 -8.12
N ALA A 429 -0.69 10.01 -9.16
CA ALA A 429 -1.87 10.60 -9.78
C ALA A 429 -2.81 11.33 -8.80
N SER A 430 -2.32 11.79 -7.65
CA SER A 430 -3.17 12.46 -6.65
C SER A 430 -3.77 13.76 -7.18
N ARG A 431 -3.06 14.49 -8.06
CA ARG A 431 -3.61 15.68 -8.73
C ARG A 431 -4.80 15.30 -9.62
N GLN A 432 -4.65 14.27 -10.47
CA GLN A 432 -5.71 13.79 -11.36
C GLN A 432 -6.90 13.22 -10.58
N ALA A 433 -6.63 12.36 -9.59
CA ALA A 433 -7.67 11.72 -8.79
C ALA A 433 -8.54 12.74 -8.03
N THR A 434 -7.93 13.81 -7.54
CA THR A 434 -8.64 14.85 -6.77
C THR A 434 -9.08 16.04 -7.61
N LEU A 435 -8.52 16.21 -8.81
CA LEU A 435 -8.89 17.26 -9.76
C LEU A 435 -10.21 16.98 -10.44
N ALA A 436 -10.58 15.73 -10.64
CA ALA A 436 -11.84 15.36 -11.27
C ALA A 436 -13.06 16.02 -10.62
N THR A 437 -12.86 17.13 -9.97
CA THR A 437 -13.82 17.91 -9.22
C THR A 437 -13.98 19.27 -9.89
N TYR A 438 -14.79 19.32 -10.93
CA TYR A 438 -15.21 20.58 -11.53
C TYR A 438 -16.06 21.35 -10.52
N GLY A 439 -15.73 22.59 -10.29
CA GLY A 439 -16.56 23.50 -9.53
C GLY A 439 -15.85 24.15 -8.35
N GLY A 440 -15.34 25.35 -8.57
CA GLY A 440 -14.99 26.27 -7.51
C GLY A 440 -13.77 25.96 -6.66
N ARG A 441 -12.77 25.24 -7.22
CA ARG A 441 -11.48 25.04 -6.54
C ARG A 441 -10.92 26.35 -6.03
N SER A 442 -10.30 26.31 -4.84
CA SER A 442 -9.55 27.45 -4.34
C SER A 442 -8.39 27.81 -5.30
N ASN A 443 -8.02 29.08 -5.37
CA ASN A 443 -6.91 29.51 -6.19
C ASN A 443 -5.60 28.78 -5.79
N PHE A 444 -5.40 28.49 -4.51
CA PHE A 444 -4.25 27.72 -4.05
C PHE A 444 -4.18 26.31 -4.67
N LEU A 445 -5.30 25.57 -4.70
CA LEU A 445 -5.30 24.25 -5.32
C LEU A 445 -5.13 24.31 -6.84
N LYS A 446 -5.62 25.37 -7.51
CA LYS A 446 -5.34 25.58 -8.94
C LYS A 446 -3.83 25.72 -9.19
N GLU A 447 -3.12 26.47 -8.34
CA GLU A 447 -1.67 26.60 -8.43
C GLU A 447 -0.92 25.27 -8.21
N VAL A 448 -1.39 24.43 -7.28
CA VAL A 448 -0.81 23.11 -7.03
C VAL A 448 -1.08 22.13 -8.19
N TYR A 449 -2.24 22.21 -8.82
CA TYR A 449 -2.61 21.27 -9.87
C TYR A 449 -2.02 21.62 -11.23
N GLU A 450 -2.12 22.87 -11.65
CA GLU A 450 -1.84 23.31 -13.03
C GLU A 450 -1.02 24.63 -13.09
N GLY A 451 -0.82 25.29 -11.96
CA GLY A 451 -0.14 26.58 -11.88
C GLY A 451 1.34 26.49 -11.46
N SER A 452 1.82 27.56 -10.87
CA SER A 452 3.24 27.75 -10.51
C SER A 452 3.76 26.75 -9.47
N LEU A 453 2.90 26.21 -8.61
CA LEU A 453 3.26 25.23 -7.59
C LEU A 453 3.24 23.77 -8.08
N ALA A 454 2.73 23.52 -9.30
CA ALA A 454 2.61 22.16 -9.84
C ALA A 454 3.98 21.47 -9.96
N SER A 455 4.98 22.18 -10.49
CA SER A 455 6.35 21.67 -10.60
C SER A 455 6.95 21.34 -9.23
N ALA A 456 6.84 22.24 -8.27
CA ALA A 456 7.35 22.02 -6.91
C ALA A 456 6.66 20.80 -6.25
N TYR A 457 5.38 20.58 -6.48
CA TYR A 457 4.66 19.41 -5.98
C TYR A 457 5.14 18.11 -6.62
N ILE A 458 5.41 18.11 -7.93
CA ILE A 458 5.97 16.95 -8.66
C ILE A 458 7.35 16.62 -8.11
N GLU A 459 8.25 17.60 -8.01
CA GLU A 459 9.62 17.41 -7.48
C GLU A 459 9.59 16.89 -6.04
N TRP A 460 8.75 17.47 -5.19
CA TRP A 460 8.58 16.97 -3.83
C TRP A 460 8.13 15.51 -3.78
N GLY A 461 7.15 15.14 -4.62
CA GLY A 461 6.67 13.77 -4.75
C GLY A 461 7.79 12.82 -5.21
N ASN A 462 8.57 13.21 -6.22
CA ASN A 462 9.69 12.43 -6.72
C ASN A 462 10.79 12.26 -5.66
N ALA A 463 11.19 13.32 -4.97
CA ALA A 463 12.16 13.26 -3.88
C ALA A 463 11.72 12.31 -2.77
N TRP A 464 10.44 12.40 -2.37
CA TRP A 464 9.85 11.50 -1.38
C TRP A 464 9.85 10.04 -1.85
N GLN A 465 9.51 9.79 -3.12
CA GLN A 465 9.49 8.45 -3.71
C GLN A 465 10.90 7.86 -3.82
N ASN A 466 11.91 8.67 -4.17
CA ASN A 466 13.31 8.27 -4.16
C ASN A 466 13.77 7.84 -2.76
N VAL A 467 13.39 8.57 -1.72
CA VAL A 467 13.64 8.19 -0.32
C VAL A 467 12.96 6.86 0.02
N LEU A 468 11.70 6.69 -0.38
CA LEU A 468 10.93 5.47 -0.13
C LEU A 468 11.62 4.24 -0.73
N TYR A 469 12.04 4.33 -1.99
CA TYR A 469 12.67 3.19 -2.70
C TYR A 469 14.12 2.96 -2.26
N LEU A 470 14.87 4.03 -1.95
CA LEU A 470 16.19 3.89 -1.33
C LEU A 470 16.11 3.16 0.01
N GLY A 471 15.18 3.56 0.87
CA GLY A 471 14.97 2.89 2.17
C GLY A 471 14.56 1.44 2.02
N MET A 472 13.67 1.11 1.07
CA MET A 472 13.33 -0.27 0.71
C MET A 472 14.59 -1.04 0.26
N LEU A 473 15.41 -0.46 -0.61
CA LEU A 473 16.64 -1.07 -1.12
C LEU A 473 17.63 -1.34 0.02
N LEU A 474 17.86 -0.37 0.90
CA LEU A 474 18.72 -0.52 2.08
C LEU A 474 18.24 -1.66 2.99
N PHE A 475 16.93 -1.74 3.23
CA PHE A 475 16.33 -2.84 3.98
C PHE A 475 16.59 -4.20 3.31
N CYS A 476 16.33 -4.32 2.00
CA CYS A 476 16.55 -5.56 1.26
C CYS A 476 18.03 -5.97 1.27
N ILE A 477 18.97 -5.04 1.07
CA ILE A 477 20.42 -5.30 1.17
C ILE A 477 20.79 -5.81 2.56
N ALA A 478 20.27 -5.17 3.62
CA ALA A 478 20.54 -5.58 5.00
C ALA A 478 20.09 -7.02 5.30
N THR A 479 18.98 -7.47 4.68
CA THR A 479 18.44 -8.82 4.88
C THR A 479 19.18 -9.93 4.11
N VAL A 480 19.88 -9.59 3.03
CA VAL A 480 20.61 -10.55 2.18
C VAL A 480 22.09 -10.66 2.55
N ARG A 481 22.65 -9.63 3.19
CA ARG A 481 24.09 -9.53 3.48
C ARG A 481 24.62 -10.68 4.34
N LYS A 482 25.70 -11.35 3.88
CA LYS A 482 26.41 -12.40 4.62
C LYS A 482 27.37 -11.79 5.64
N ARG A 483 27.57 -12.49 6.79
CA ARG A 483 28.59 -12.14 7.78
C ARG A 483 29.98 -12.17 7.13
N ARG A 484 30.75 -11.10 7.23
CA ARG A 484 32.22 -11.21 7.12
C ARG A 484 32.74 -11.71 8.47
N PRO A 485 33.53 -12.79 8.50
CA PRO A 485 34.25 -13.16 9.72
C PRO A 485 35.23 -12.02 10.03
N GLY A 486 34.90 -11.20 11.01
CA GLY A 486 35.72 -10.07 11.42
C GLY A 486 36.69 -10.48 12.54
N ASN A 487 37.98 -10.16 12.39
CA ASN A 487 39.01 -10.23 13.43
C ASN A 487 38.83 -9.05 14.43
N GLY A 488 37.74 -8.97 15.15
CA GLY A 488 37.50 -7.87 16.09
C GLY A 488 36.60 -8.32 17.25
N SER A 489 36.85 -7.77 18.44
CA SER A 489 36.28 -8.15 19.73
C SER A 489 34.83 -8.64 19.68
N ALA A 490 34.61 -9.84 20.16
CA ALA A 490 33.38 -10.63 20.01
C ALA A 490 32.08 -9.93 20.45
N ASN A 491 32.15 -8.92 21.31
CA ASN A 491 30.97 -8.29 21.92
C ASN A 491 30.37 -7.12 21.11
N ALA A 492 31.14 -6.38 20.31
CA ALA A 492 30.61 -5.30 19.47
C ALA A 492 30.06 -5.82 18.13
N ALA A 493 30.72 -6.84 17.56
CA ALA A 493 30.32 -7.47 16.31
C ALA A 493 29.04 -8.33 16.45
N ALA A 494 28.77 -8.87 17.64
CA ALA A 494 27.61 -9.75 17.89
C ALA A 494 26.28 -8.99 17.85
N ASN A 495 26.24 -7.70 18.24
CA ASN A 495 25.01 -6.93 18.28
C ASN A 495 24.63 -6.31 16.92
N ASP A 496 25.60 -5.96 16.07
CA ASP A 496 25.30 -5.27 14.81
C ASP A 496 24.87 -6.18 13.66
N ASP A 497 25.33 -7.47 13.66
CA ASP A 497 25.10 -8.40 12.54
C ASP A 497 23.77 -9.15 12.61
N PHE A 498 22.99 -8.99 13.70
CA PHE A 498 21.83 -9.84 14.01
C PHE A 498 20.47 -9.21 13.68
N ARG A 499 20.41 -7.90 13.38
CA ARG A 499 19.15 -7.12 13.32
C ARG A 499 18.12 -7.66 12.33
N PHE A 500 18.52 -8.05 11.10
CA PHE A 500 17.58 -8.52 10.08
C PHE A 500 17.81 -9.96 9.59
N ARG A 501 18.67 -10.72 10.24
CA ARG A 501 19.09 -12.04 9.74
C ARG A 501 18.06 -13.14 9.93
N ASN A 502 17.34 -13.14 11.04
CA ASN A 502 16.35 -14.16 11.41
C ASN A 502 14.91 -13.65 11.28
N ILE A 503 14.66 -12.77 10.32
CA ILE A 503 13.33 -12.24 10.06
C ILE A 503 12.41 -13.36 9.59
N CYS A 504 11.24 -13.45 10.22
CA CYS A 504 10.20 -14.40 9.84
C CYS A 504 9.54 -13.99 8.54
N LEU A 505 8.95 -14.93 7.81
CA LEU A 505 8.30 -14.63 6.54
C LEU A 505 7.16 -13.61 6.71
N TYR A 506 6.43 -13.64 7.82
CA TYR A 506 5.35 -12.69 8.07
C TYR A 506 5.80 -11.22 8.08
N THR A 507 7.07 -10.97 8.39
CA THR A 507 7.63 -9.62 8.32
C THR A 507 7.68 -9.09 6.88
N TYR A 508 7.70 -9.96 5.89
CA TYR A 508 7.70 -9.58 4.46
C TYR A 508 6.30 -9.42 3.86
N THR A 509 5.21 -9.52 4.64
CA THR A 509 3.83 -9.49 4.12
C THR A 509 3.57 -8.29 3.20
N GLY A 510 3.97 -7.08 3.61
CA GLY A 510 3.82 -5.88 2.78
C GLY A 510 4.67 -5.92 1.52
N LEU A 511 5.92 -6.40 1.60
CA LEU A 511 6.81 -6.52 0.42
C LEU A 511 6.31 -7.58 -0.57
N ILE A 512 5.75 -8.69 -0.08
CA ILE A 512 5.13 -9.72 -0.94
C ILE A 512 3.92 -9.13 -1.65
N ALA A 513 3.12 -8.30 -0.96
CA ALA A 513 1.99 -7.61 -1.57
C ALA A 513 2.44 -6.61 -2.66
N VAL A 514 3.51 -5.84 -2.41
CA VAL A 514 4.08 -4.92 -3.40
C VAL A 514 4.63 -5.67 -4.62
N LEU A 515 5.33 -6.78 -4.40
CA LEU A 515 5.80 -7.65 -5.49
C LEU A 515 4.61 -8.22 -6.28
N GLY A 516 3.56 -8.69 -5.60
CA GLY A 516 2.33 -9.16 -6.23
C GLY A 516 1.65 -8.06 -7.04
N GLY A 517 1.60 -6.83 -6.53
CA GLY A 517 1.09 -5.65 -7.23
C GLY A 517 1.90 -5.32 -8.47
N PHE A 518 3.22 -5.35 -8.38
CA PHE A 518 4.11 -5.13 -9.53
C PHE A 518 3.84 -6.15 -10.64
N LEU A 519 3.78 -7.44 -10.30
CA LEU A 519 3.49 -8.51 -11.25
C LEU A 519 2.08 -8.41 -11.83
N PHE A 520 1.08 -8.07 -11.01
CA PHE A 520 -0.29 -7.89 -11.47
C PHE A 520 -0.39 -6.74 -12.49
N HIS A 521 0.21 -5.60 -12.21
CA HIS A 521 0.17 -4.44 -13.10
C HIS A 521 1.07 -4.58 -14.34
N THR A 522 1.88 -5.63 -14.46
CA THR A 522 2.54 -5.98 -15.72
C THR A 522 1.50 -6.31 -16.81
N ILE A 523 0.43 -7.00 -16.45
CA ILE A 523 -0.62 -7.43 -17.39
C ILE A 523 -1.90 -6.59 -17.33
N TRP A 524 -2.21 -5.99 -16.17
CA TRP A 524 -3.39 -5.16 -15.96
C TRP A 524 -3.20 -3.74 -16.48
N GLU A 525 -4.30 -2.98 -16.64
CA GLU A 525 -4.27 -1.54 -16.91
C GLU A 525 -3.25 -0.82 -16.02
N ALA A 526 -2.50 0.11 -16.62
CA ALA A 526 -1.56 0.97 -15.92
C ALA A 526 -2.24 2.23 -15.37
N ASN A 527 -1.95 2.57 -14.13
CA ASN A 527 -2.27 3.87 -13.52
C ASN A 527 -1.45 4.04 -12.24
N SER A 528 -0.77 5.17 -12.06
CA SER A 528 0.00 5.43 -10.85
C SER A 528 -0.86 5.55 -9.58
N ARG A 529 -2.15 5.87 -9.70
CA ARG A 529 -3.14 5.80 -8.60
C ARG A 529 -3.18 4.42 -7.94
N TYR A 530 -3.04 3.35 -8.72
CA TYR A 530 -3.08 1.99 -8.19
C TYR A 530 -1.87 1.66 -7.31
N ILE A 531 -0.75 2.36 -7.52
CA ILE A 531 0.50 2.15 -6.79
C ILE A 531 0.49 2.87 -5.43
N PHE A 532 -0.39 3.83 -5.22
CA PHE A 532 -0.48 4.62 -3.99
C PHE A 532 -0.54 3.74 -2.72
N VAL A 533 -1.42 2.74 -2.66
CA VAL A 533 -1.56 1.86 -1.49
C VAL A 533 -0.28 1.04 -1.25
N TYR A 534 0.41 0.61 -2.32
CA TYR A 534 1.68 -0.10 -2.19
C TYR A 534 2.79 0.79 -1.64
N SER A 535 2.82 2.08 -2.02
CA SER A 535 3.78 3.03 -1.46
C SER A 535 3.60 3.19 0.06
N LEU A 536 2.36 3.22 0.52
CA LEU A 536 2.04 3.29 1.95
C LEU A 536 2.45 1.99 2.69
N LEU A 537 2.33 0.83 2.05
CA LEU A 537 2.81 -0.45 2.60
C LEU A 537 4.34 -0.55 2.66
N LEU A 538 5.06 0.19 1.83
CA LEU A 538 6.52 0.24 1.84
C LEU A 538 7.10 1.09 2.97
N MET A 539 6.36 2.09 3.50
CA MET A 539 6.90 3.02 4.50
C MET A 539 7.51 2.35 5.75
N PRO A 540 6.94 1.29 6.34
CA PRO A 540 7.57 0.56 7.45
C PRO A 540 8.96 0.00 7.11
N TYR A 541 9.12 -0.55 5.91
CA TYR A 541 10.38 -1.16 5.44
C TYR A 541 11.40 -0.09 5.09
N CYS A 542 10.95 0.99 4.45
CA CYS A 542 11.77 2.16 4.18
C CYS A 542 12.33 2.74 5.49
N ALA A 543 11.50 2.95 6.50
CA ALA A 543 11.91 3.47 7.80
C ALA A 543 12.98 2.58 8.47
N ALA A 544 12.80 1.25 8.39
CA ALA A 544 13.78 0.30 8.91
C ALA A 544 15.10 0.33 8.13
N GLY A 545 15.06 0.41 6.80
CA GLY A 545 16.25 0.49 5.95
C GLY A 545 17.03 1.79 6.15
N ILE A 546 16.34 2.93 6.26
CA ILE A 546 16.96 4.22 6.56
C ILE A 546 17.65 4.18 7.93
N HIS A 547 16.96 3.69 8.96
CA HIS A 547 17.54 3.55 10.30
C HIS A 547 18.82 2.70 10.28
N ASP A 548 18.78 1.50 9.69
CA ASP A 548 19.96 0.61 9.57
C ASP A 548 21.11 1.30 8.79
N GLY A 549 20.78 1.96 7.68
CA GLY A 549 21.76 2.68 6.87
C GLY A 549 22.48 3.80 7.65
N LEU A 550 21.74 4.59 8.42
CA LEU A 550 22.31 5.67 9.25
C LEU A 550 23.16 5.14 10.40
N VAL A 551 22.74 4.06 11.06
CA VAL A 551 23.52 3.40 12.11
C VAL A 551 24.85 2.89 11.56
N ARG A 552 24.84 2.25 10.38
CA ARG A 552 26.08 1.77 9.73
C ARG A 552 26.99 2.90 9.31
N LEU A 553 26.45 3.99 8.80
CA LEU A 553 27.23 5.18 8.44
C LEU A 553 27.91 5.80 9.67
N ALA A 554 27.21 5.87 10.79
CA ALA A 554 27.77 6.37 12.06
C ALA A 554 28.90 5.47 12.56
N ALA A 555 28.71 4.15 12.55
CA ALA A 555 29.73 3.17 12.94
C ALA A 555 30.99 3.25 12.05
N TRP A 556 30.80 3.40 10.74
CA TRP A 556 31.91 3.55 9.80
C TRP A 556 32.73 4.83 10.06
N ARG A 557 32.08 5.96 10.38
CA ARG A 557 32.76 7.23 10.76
C ARG A 557 33.58 7.06 12.04
N SER A 558 33.00 6.44 13.07
CA SER A 558 33.68 6.19 14.35
C SER A 558 34.96 5.33 14.19
N ASN A 559 34.88 4.27 13.39
CA ASN A 559 36.03 3.40 13.14
C ASN A 559 37.17 4.12 12.38
N ARG A 560 36.84 5.04 11.46
CA ARG A 560 37.86 5.84 10.75
C ARG A 560 38.59 6.87 11.65
N THR A 561 37.89 7.43 12.63
CA THR A 561 38.50 8.33 13.61
C THR A 561 39.48 7.60 14.53
N LEU A 562 39.11 6.39 14.97
CA LEU A 562 40.00 5.55 15.80
C LEU A 562 41.25 5.10 15.05
N THR A 563 41.16 4.69 13.78
CA THR A 563 42.32 4.30 12.96
C THR A 563 43.24 5.49 12.63
N ARG A 564 42.73 6.72 12.54
CA ARG A 564 43.56 7.91 12.37
C ARG A 564 44.36 8.30 13.63
N HIS A 565 43.75 8.09 14.83
CA HIS A 565 44.45 8.35 16.11
C HIS A 565 45.42 7.22 16.50
N SER A 566 45.32 6.01 15.93
CA SER A 566 46.31 4.95 16.16
C SER A 566 47.50 5.00 15.22
N ASN A 567 47.43 5.82 14.15
CA ASN A 567 48.51 6.00 13.15
C ASN A 567 49.17 7.39 13.26
N SER A 568 48.74 8.21 14.21
CA SER A 568 49.42 9.45 14.66
C SER A 568 50.07 9.21 16.00
#